data_e2d9356cd967945719543d2ad31fe49b
#
_entry.id   e2d9356cd967945719543d2ad31fe49b
#
_cell.length_a   1.000
_cell.length_b   1.000
_cell.length_c   1.000
_cell.angle_alpha   90.00
_cell.angle_beta   90.00
_cell.angle_gamma   90.00
#
_symmetry.space_group_name_H-M   'P 1'
#
loop_
_entity.id
_entity.type
_entity.pdbx_description
1 polymer ?
#
loop_
_entity_poly.entity_id
_entity_poly.type
_entity_poly.pdbx_seq_one_letter_code
_entity_poly.pdbx_strand_id
1 'polypeptide(L)'
;FNSETLIPELRKIGTPLIGFNRPVILILFKIDTGESAPVYLDSGLSGDLYVAEIKEMFKDIALDRGVYLELPEFDLEDQNLLNQTNILFSPSSYIQDKFYNDAFLSIELVRVGINQWSVNGDMITASPLQEKQVIEFFQNTIHAFLDDLLEVKPLEPGASGERVLVSVSGLNNFKDFQLVESELDKIFAIKSRDF
;
A
#
# COMPACT_ATOMS: atom_id res chain seq x y z
N PHE A 1 -14.40 5.92 -24.18
CA PHE A 1 -12.99 6.35 -24.15
C PHE A 1 -12.17 5.41 -25.03
N ASN A 2 -11.41 5.96 -25.97
CA ASN A 2 -10.45 5.16 -26.73
C ASN A 2 -9.08 5.24 -26.03
N SER A 3 -8.73 4.18 -25.30
CA SER A 3 -7.47 4.10 -24.53
C SER A 3 -6.25 4.16 -25.44
N GLU A 4 -6.31 3.61 -26.65
CA GLU A 4 -5.19 3.55 -27.59
C GLU A 4 -4.71 4.93 -28.05
N THR A 5 -5.61 5.90 -28.14
CA THR A 5 -5.25 7.28 -28.50
C THR A 5 -4.97 8.17 -27.30
N LEU A 6 -5.68 7.95 -26.19
CA LEU A 6 -5.58 8.79 -25.00
C LEU A 6 -4.26 8.60 -24.24
N ILE A 7 -3.82 7.36 -24.10
CA ILE A 7 -2.63 7.02 -23.30
C ILE A 7 -1.34 7.66 -23.86
N PRO A 8 -1.06 7.58 -25.19
CA PRO A 8 0.10 8.27 -25.76
C PRO A 8 0.06 9.79 -25.56
N GLU A 9 -1.11 10.41 -25.60
CA GLU A 9 -1.26 11.84 -25.36
C GLU A 9 -1.03 12.21 -23.89
N LEU A 10 -1.56 11.43 -22.93
CA LEU A 10 -1.31 11.63 -21.51
C LEU A 10 0.18 11.52 -21.17
N ARG A 11 0.88 10.55 -21.78
CA ARG A 11 2.34 10.43 -21.62
C ARG A 11 3.11 11.64 -22.15
N LYS A 12 2.69 12.21 -23.29
CA LYS A 12 3.35 13.40 -23.85
C LYS A 12 3.26 14.62 -22.94
N ILE A 13 2.19 14.76 -22.19
CA ILE A 13 1.98 15.88 -21.26
C ILE A 13 2.49 15.56 -19.83
N GLY A 14 3.15 14.40 -19.66
CA GLY A 14 3.73 14.02 -18.37
C GLY A 14 2.71 13.65 -17.29
N THR A 15 1.48 13.31 -17.65
CA THR A 15 0.48 12.88 -16.68
C THR A 15 0.82 11.48 -16.18
N PRO A 16 0.94 11.25 -14.85
CA PRO A 16 1.23 9.94 -14.30
C PRO A 16 0.11 8.96 -14.64
N LEU A 17 0.48 7.77 -15.04
CA LEU A 17 -0.46 6.69 -15.35
C LEU A 17 -0.45 5.68 -14.22
N ILE A 18 -1.60 5.37 -13.70
CA ILE A 18 -1.81 4.33 -12.70
C ILE A 18 -2.06 3.00 -13.42
N GLY A 19 -1.30 1.96 -13.07
CA GLY A 19 -1.45 0.62 -13.61
C GLY A 19 -2.74 -0.06 -13.17
N PHE A 20 -3.03 -1.22 -13.78
CA PHE A 20 -4.17 -2.06 -13.39
C PHE A 20 -3.90 -2.90 -12.12
N ASN A 21 -2.68 -2.87 -11.62
CA ASN A 21 -2.34 -3.59 -10.41
C ASN A 21 -3.14 -3.05 -9.22
N ARG A 22 -3.62 -3.96 -8.39
CA ARG A 22 -4.35 -3.66 -7.16
C ARG A 22 -3.60 -4.29 -6.00
N PRO A 23 -2.52 -3.63 -5.54
CA PRO A 23 -1.67 -4.18 -4.50
C PRO A 23 -2.44 -4.30 -3.17
N VAL A 24 -2.04 -5.31 -2.41
CA VAL A 24 -2.40 -5.47 -1.00
C VAL A 24 -1.35 -4.76 -0.17
N ILE A 25 -1.74 -3.70 0.52
CA ILE A 25 -0.90 -2.93 1.43
C ILE A 25 -1.27 -3.33 2.85
N LEU A 26 -0.38 -4.03 3.50
CA LEU A 26 -0.54 -4.43 4.90
C LEU A 26 -0.09 -3.28 5.80
N ILE A 27 -0.94 -2.87 6.73
CA ILE A 27 -0.67 -1.77 7.66
C ILE A 27 -0.52 -2.30 9.08
N LEU A 28 0.68 -2.23 9.63
CA LEU A 28 0.90 -2.42 11.05
C LEU A 28 0.77 -1.07 11.77
N PHE A 29 -0.37 -0.85 12.40
CA PHE A 29 -0.69 0.41 13.06
C PHE A 29 -0.68 0.23 14.57
N LYS A 30 0.22 0.93 15.25
CA LYS A 30 0.37 0.93 16.71
C LYS A 30 -0.06 2.27 17.29
N ILE A 31 -0.84 2.24 18.35
CA ILE A 31 -1.23 3.42 19.14
C ILE A 31 -0.62 3.31 20.53
N ASP A 32 0.16 4.30 20.92
CA ASP A 32 0.74 4.42 22.25
C ASP A 32 0.25 5.72 22.92
N THR A 33 -0.60 5.58 23.91
CA THR A 33 -1.11 6.71 24.69
C THR A 33 -0.22 7.08 25.89
N GLY A 34 0.76 6.21 26.23
CA GLY A 34 1.57 6.32 27.43
C GLY A 34 0.82 6.03 28.75
N GLU A 35 -0.49 5.78 28.70
CA GLU A 35 -1.33 5.51 29.88
C GLU A 35 -1.53 4.00 30.11
N SER A 36 -1.39 3.21 29.05
CA SER A 36 -1.57 1.76 29.05
C SER A 36 -0.54 1.10 28.10
N ALA A 37 -0.56 -0.22 28.02
CA ALA A 37 0.21 -0.92 27.00
C ALA A 37 -0.23 -0.45 25.61
N PRO A 38 0.73 -0.31 24.67
CA PRO A 38 0.39 0.06 23.28
C PRO A 38 -0.60 -0.90 22.65
N VAL A 39 -1.48 -0.38 21.83
CA VAL A 39 -2.50 -1.15 21.13
C VAL A 39 -2.15 -1.23 19.66
N TYR A 40 -2.13 -2.44 19.11
CA TYR A 40 -2.04 -2.65 17.66
C TYR A 40 -3.45 -2.77 17.07
N LEU A 41 -3.72 -2.02 16.02
CA LEU A 41 -4.99 -2.13 15.31
C LEU A 41 -5.04 -3.44 14.53
N ASP A 42 -6.13 -4.16 14.69
CA ASP A 42 -6.46 -5.32 13.88
C ASP A 42 -7.81 -5.13 13.16
N SER A 43 -8.13 -6.00 12.23
CA SER A 43 -9.38 -5.93 11.46
C SER A 43 -10.63 -6.12 12.35
N GLY A 44 -10.50 -6.88 13.45
CA GLY A 44 -11.61 -7.29 14.35
C GLY A 44 -11.88 -6.35 15.53
N LEU A 45 -10.92 -5.53 15.95
CA LEU A 45 -11.08 -4.67 17.13
C LEU A 45 -12.16 -3.60 16.92
N SER A 46 -13.18 -3.64 17.75
CA SER A 46 -14.05 -2.47 18.00
C SER A 46 -13.33 -1.58 19.02
N GLY A 47 -12.62 -0.58 18.51
CA GLY A 47 -11.95 0.42 19.33
C GLY A 47 -12.89 1.51 19.82
N ASP A 48 -12.33 2.49 20.49
CA ASP A 48 -13.01 3.74 20.76
C ASP A 48 -13.38 4.47 19.44
N LEU A 49 -14.08 5.58 19.56
CA LEU A 49 -14.51 6.39 18.41
C LEU A 49 -13.36 6.78 17.49
N TYR A 50 -12.19 7.04 18.03
CA TYR A 50 -11.01 7.46 17.29
C TYR A 50 -10.39 6.32 16.46
N VAL A 51 -10.35 5.11 17.02
CA VAL A 51 -9.95 3.89 16.30
C VAL A 51 -10.91 3.61 15.13
N ALA A 52 -12.20 3.77 15.37
CA ALA A 52 -13.21 3.59 14.33
C ALA A 52 -13.04 4.60 13.18
N GLU A 53 -12.72 5.86 13.49
CA GLU A 53 -12.48 6.91 12.51
C GLU A 53 -11.23 6.60 11.65
N ILE A 54 -10.14 6.11 12.25
CA ILE A 54 -8.94 5.68 11.52
C ILE A 54 -9.26 4.52 10.57
N LYS A 55 -10.00 3.52 11.02
CA LYS A 55 -10.40 2.37 10.20
C LYS A 55 -11.27 2.79 9.01
N GLU A 56 -12.24 3.66 9.24
CA GLU A 56 -13.11 4.16 8.16
C GLU A 56 -12.31 4.98 7.15
N MET A 57 -11.35 5.80 7.61
CA MET A 57 -10.44 6.52 6.75
C MET A 57 -9.64 5.57 5.83
N PHE A 58 -9.07 4.47 6.35
CA PHE A 58 -8.37 3.49 5.52
C PHE A 58 -9.28 2.86 4.48
N LYS A 59 -10.52 2.54 4.87
CA LYS A 59 -11.51 1.97 3.97
C LYS A 59 -11.91 2.94 2.86
N ASP A 60 -12.11 4.21 3.17
CA ASP A 60 -12.44 5.24 2.19
C ASP A 60 -11.30 5.42 1.18
N ILE A 61 -10.05 5.51 1.66
CA ILE A 61 -8.88 5.60 0.80
C ILE A 61 -8.76 4.35 -0.10
N ALA A 62 -8.96 3.15 0.46
CA ALA A 62 -8.90 1.90 -0.29
C ALA A 62 -9.93 1.87 -1.43
N LEU A 63 -11.15 2.33 -1.17
CA LEU A 63 -12.21 2.43 -2.17
C LEU A 63 -11.89 3.49 -3.23
N ASP A 64 -11.47 4.67 -2.83
CA ASP A 64 -11.17 5.77 -3.75
C ASP A 64 -9.99 5.44 -4.68
N ARG A 65 -8.99 4.74 -4.17
CA ARG A 65 -7.77 4.40 -4.93
C ARG A 65 -7.85 3.03 -5.60
N GLY A 66 -8.86 2.22 -5.27
CA GLY A 66 -9.04 0.87 -5.77
C GLY A 66 -7.91 -0.08 -5.39
N VAL A 67 -7.37 0.04 -4.18
CA VAL A 67 -6.34 -0.82 -3.59
C VAL A 67 -6.90 -1.57 -2.39
N TYR A 68 -6.13 -2.50 -1.85
CA TYR A 68 -6.46 -3.16 -0.59
C TYR A 68 -5.55 -2.61 0.51
N LEU A 69 -6.12 -1.84 1.46
CA LEU A 69 -5.46 -1.43 2.69
C LEU A 69 -5.93 -2.37 3.80
N GLU A 70 -5.07 -3.28 4.23
CA GLU A 70 -5.45 -4.35 5.15
C GLU A 70 -4.77 -4.16 6.50
N LEU A 71 -5.55 -4.34 7.57
CA LEU A 71 -5.05 -4.49 8.91
C LEU A 71 -4.91 -5.98 9.22
N PRO A 72 -3.84 -6.41 9.93
CA PRO A 72 -3.68 -7.81 10.30
C PRO A 72 -4.83 -8.32 11.18
N GLU A 73 -5.10 -9.61 11.14
CA GLU A 73 -5.95 -10.30 12.12
C GLU A 73 -5.05 -11.01 13.13
N PHE A 74 -4.94 -10.43 14.34
CA PHE A 74 -4.09 -10.98 15.37
C PHE A 74 -4.76 -12.10 16.16
N ASP A 75 -4.11 -13.26 16.21
CA ASP A 75 -4.45 -14.31 17.14
C ASP A 75 -3.83 -14.05 18.54
N LEU A 76 -4.09 -14.95 19.48
CA LEU A 76 -3.57 -14.84 20.86
C LEU A 76 -2.04 -14.93 20.93
N GLU A 77 -1.41 -15.66 20.00
CA GLU A 77 0.05 -15.78 19.93
C GLU A 77 0.65 -14.47 19.43
N ASP A 78 0.06 -13.87 18.39
CA ASP A 78 0.46 -12.58 17.89
C ASP A 78 0.38 -11.49 18.97
N GLN A 79 -0.73 -11.43 19.69
CA GLN A 79 -0.93 -10.46 20.76
C GLN A 79 0.12 -10.63 21.87
N ASN A 80 0.43 -11.87 22.23
CA ASN A 80 1.48 -12.15 23.21
C ASN A 80 2.87 -11.73 22.70
N LEU A 81 3.20 -12.00 21.45
CA LEU A 81 4.47 -11.62 20.86
C LEU A 81 4.63 -10.11 20.72
N LEU A 82 3.59 -9.43 20.25
CA LEU A 82 3.57 -7.97 20.07
C LEU A 82 3.71 -7.21 21.40
N ASN A 83 3.22 -7.80 22.50
CA ASN A 83 3.34 -7.22 23.84
C ASN A 83 4.65 -7.56 24.56
N GLN A 84 5.51 -8.40 23.97
CA GLN A 84 6.81 -8.71 24.58
C GLN A 84 7.80 -7.55 24.42
N THR A 85 8.44 -7.17 25.52
CA THR A 85 9.53 -6.18 25.55
C THR A 85 10.87 -6.82 25.19
N ASN A 86 10.92 -7.63 24.14
CA ASN A 86 12.17 -8.25 23.69
C ASN A 86 12.88 -7.34 22.67
N ILE A 87 14.04 -6.83 23.02
CA ILE A 87 14.84 -5.93 22.18
C ILE A 87 15.22 -6.56 20.81
N LEU A 88 15.28 -7.90 20.76
CA LEU A 88 15.63 -8.62 19.54
C LEU A 88 14.42 -8.95 18.65
N PHE A 89 13.21 -8.71 19.14
CA PHE A 89 11.99 -8.95 18.40
C PHE A 89 11.59 -7.71 17.59
N SER A 90 11.43 -7.88 16.28
CA SER A 90 10.91 -6.86 15.39
C SER A 90 9.45 -7.17 15.02
N PRO A 91 8.47 -6.47 15.62
CA PRO A 91 7.06 -6.65 15.27
C PRO A 91 6.80 -6.49 13.77
N SER A 92 7.41 -5.49 13.15
CA SER A 92 7.21 -5.20 11.73
C SER A 92 7.66 -6.36 10.85
N SER A 93 8.87 -6.91 11.08
CA SER A 93 9.36 -8.04 10.29
C SER A 93 8.50 -9.29 10.50
N TYR A 94 8.09 -9.56 11.73
CA TYR A 94 7.24 -10.72 12.04
C TYR A 94 5.89 -10.64 11.30
N ILE A 95 5.23 -9.50 11.36
CA ILE A 95 3.92 -9.30 10.73
C ILE A 95 4.04 -9.29 9.21
N GLN A 96 5.06 -8.66 8.65
CA GLN A 96 5.31 -8.65 7.21
C GLN A 96 5.56 -10.06 6.66
N ASP A 97 6.26 -10.92 7.40
CA ASP A 97 6.54 -12.30 6.99
C ASP A 97 5.32 -13.23 7.15
N LYS A 98 4.46 -12.97 8.15
CA LYS A 98 3.30 -13.80 8.46
C LYS A 98 2.12 -13.57 7.51
N PHE A 99 1.87 -12.33 7.11
CA PHE A 99 0.70 -11.95 6.32
C PHE A 99 1.11 -11.60 4.88
N TYR A 100 0.29 -12.05 3.92
CA TYR A 100 0.51 -11.69 2.53
C TYR A 100 0.42 -10.18 2.33
N ASN A 101 1.38 -9.62 1.61
CA ASN A 101 1.40 -8.22 1.23
C ASN A 101 2.26 -7.99 -0.02
N ASP A 102 1.88 -7.00 -0.83
CA ASP A 102 2.69 -6.47 -1.94
C ASP A 102 3.50 -5.24 -1.47
N ALA A 103 2.98 -4.55 -0.46
CA ALA A 103 3.65 -3.45 0.22
C ALA A 103 3.28 -3.46 1.71
N PHE A 104 4.16 -2.89 2.53
CA PHE A 104 4.01 -2.87 3.97
C PHE A 104 4.20 -1.46 4.50
N LEU A 105 3.35 -1.05 5.44
CA LEU A 105 3.46 0.21 6.17
C LEU A 105 3.45 -0.04 7.67
N SER A 106 4.49 0.40 8.35
CA SER A 106 4.56 0.42 9.81
C SER A 106 4.33 1.84 10.32
N ILE A 107 3.27 2.05 11.06
CA ILE A 107 2.84 3.34 11.57
C ILE A 107 2.71 3.26 13.08
N GLU A 108 3.34 4.18 13.78
CA GLU A 108 3.23 4.31 15.23
C GLU A 108 2.70 5.70 15.58
N LEU A 109 1.51 5.76 16.17
CA LEU A 109 0.88 6.97 16.67
C LEU A 109 1.10 7.09 18.16
N VAL A 110 1.90 8.07 18.58
CA VAL A 110 2.31 8.27 19.99
C VAL A 110 1.72 9.55 20.53
N ARG A 111 1.06 9.47 21.69
CA ARG A 111 0.59 10.65 22.40
C ARG A 111 1.75 11.30 23.14
N VAL A 112 2.08 12.52 22.77
CA VAL A 112 3.23 13.27 23.35
C VAL A 112 2.79 14.41 24.27
N GLY A 113 1.49 14.68 24.35
CA GLY A 113 0.93 15.73 25.22
C GLY A 113 -0.59 15.71 25.23
N ILE A 114 -1.19 16.70 25.88
CA ILE A 114 -2.67 16.84 25.91
C ILE A 114 -3.14 17.16 24.49
N ASN A 115 -3.90 16.26 23.89
CA ASN A 115 -4.38 16.36 22.50
C ASN A 115 -3.26 16.59 21.45
N GLN A 116 -2.03 16.11 21.76
CA GLN A 116 -0.89 16.19 20.86
C GLN A 116 -0.35 14.81 20.56
N TRP A 117 -0.13 14.56 19.26
CA TRP A 117 0.28 13.28 18.74
C TRP A 117 1.50 13.41 17.84
N SER A 118 2.38 12.44 17.89
CA SER A 118 3.50 12.28 16.96
C SER A 118 3.31 11.00 16.18
N VAL A 119 3.65 11.01 14.90
CA VAL A 119 3.63 9.81 14.05
C VAL A 119 5.07 9.42 13.75
N ASN A 120 5.37 8.15 13.92
CA ASN A 120 6.66 7.52 13.68
C ASN A 120 6.49 6.29 12.76
N GLY A 121 7.60 5.69 12.34
CA GLY A 121 7.63 4.55 11.42
C GLY A 121 7.90 4.99 9.98
N ASP A 122 7.17 4.45 9.03
CA ASP A 122 7.33 4.81 7.60
C ASP A 122 6.73 6.18 7.28
N MET A 123 5.89 6.71 8.17
CA MET A 123 5.34 8.06 8.11
C MET A 123 5.82 8.82 9.35
N ILE A 124 6.42 9.98 9.16
CA ILE A 124 7.02 10.74 10.27
C ILE A 124 6.51 12.17 10.26
N THR A 125 6.08 12.67 11.43
CA THR A 125 5.76 14.08 11.62
C THR A 125 6.98 14.87 12.09
N ALA A 126 7.23 16.02 11.49
CA ALA A 126 8.31 16.91 11.92
C ALA A 126 8.03 17.61 13.26
N SER A 127 6.76 17.75 13.62
CA SER A 127 6.28 18.34 14.88
C SER A 127 4.99 17.66 15.33
N PRO A 128 4.66 17.68 16.63
CA PRO A 128 3.41 17.12 17.11
C PRO A 128 2.18 17.74 16.44
N LEU A 129 1.23 16.88 16.09
CA LEU A 129 -0.06 17.26 15.52
C LEU A 129 -1.12 17.40 16.60
N GLN A 130 -2.07 18.30 16.40
CA GLN A 130 -3.29 18.28 17.16
C GLN A 130 -4.15 17.09 16.75
N GLU A 131 -4.94 16.53 17.66
CA GLU A 131 -5.79 15.34 17.40
C GLU A 131 -6.62 15.48 16.11
N LYS A 132 -7.21 16.64 15.86
CA LYS A 132 -7.99 16.93 14.65
C LYS A 132 -7.18 16.91 13.34
N GLN A 133 -5.87 17.05 13.43
CA GLN A 133 -4.97 17.10 12.27
C GLN A 133 -4.43 15.70 11.90
N VAL A 134 -4.59 14.72 12.80
CA VAL A 134 -4.00 13.40 12.62
C VAL A 134 -4.65 12.66 11.44
N ILE A 135 -5.96 12.70 11.34
CA ILE A 135 -6.69 12.06 10.22
C ILE A 135 -6.31 12.71 8.88
N GLU A 136 -6.29 14.05 8.82
CA GLU A 136 -5.89 14.78 7.62
C GLU A 136 -4.43 14.46 7.23
N PHE A 137 -3.54 14.36 8.22
CA PHE A 137 -2.15 13.96 7.98
C PHE A 137 -2.06 12.57 7.35
N PHE A 138 -2.77 11.59 7.91
CA PHE A 138 -2.77 10.24 7.35
C PHE A 138 -3.39 10.19 5.95
N GLN A 139 -4.52 10.85 5.72
CA GLN A 139 -5.13 10.94 4.39
C GLN A 139 -4.11 11.45 3.36
N ASN A 140 -3.50 12.60 3.61
CA ASN A 140 -2.54 13.20 2.69
C ASN A 140 -1.30 12.33 2.47
N THR A 141 -0.76 11.73 3.54
CA THR A 141 0.48 10.95 3.46
C THR A 141 0.26 9.60 2.79
N ILE A 142 -0.88 8.94 3.06
CA ILE A 142 -1.22 7.66 2.42
C ILE A 142 -1.53 7.89 0.94
N HIS A 143 -2.24 8.94 0.58
CA HIS A 143 -2.45 9.27 -0.83
C HIS A 143 -1.14 9.51 -1.57
N ALA A 144 -0.19 10.25 -0.97
CA ALA A 144 1.13 10.47 -1.55
C ALA A 144 1.94 9.17 -1.70
N PHE A 145 1.89 8.29 -0.69
CA PHE A 145 2.49 6.96 -0.76
C PHE A 145 1.89 6.12 -1.89
N LEU A 146 0.57 6.14 -2.02
CA LEU A 146 -0.12 5.40 -3.08
C LEU A 146 0.15 5.99 -4.47
N ASP A 147 0.34 7.29 -4.59
CA ASP A 147 0.74 7.92 -5.86
C ASP A 147 2.09 7.38 -6.32
N ASP A 148 3.09 7.28 -5.43
CA ASP A 148 4.40 6.73 -5.78
C ASP A 148 4.37 5.22 -6.06
N LEU A 149 3.59 4.48 -5.27
CA LEU A 149 3.45 3.02 -5.41
C LEU A 149 2.74 2.61 -6.70
N LEU A 150 1.68 3.34 -7.07
CA LEU A 150 0.82 2.98 -8.20
C LEU A 150 1.28 3.59 -9.52
N GLU A 151 2.21 4.55 -9.48
CA GLU A 151 2.71 5.20 -10.67
C GLU A 151 3.47 4.22 -11.57
N VAL A 152 3.01 4.06 -12.80
CA VAL A 152 3.75 3.33 -13.83
C VAL A 152 4.88 4.22 -14.34
N LYS A 153 6.06 4.10 -13.73
CA LYS A 153 7.24 4.84 -14.17
C LYS A 153 7.69 4.33 -15.55
N PRO A 154 7.75 5.19 -16.59
CA PRO A 154 8.25 4.76 -17.88
C PRO A 154 9.72 4.32 -17.72
N LEU A 155 10.08 3.20 -18.31
CA LEU A 155 11.47 2.79 -18.38
C LEU A 155 12.29 3.88 -19.11
N GLU A 156 13.33 4.37 -18.47
CA GLU A 156 14.23 5.35 -19.10
C GLU A 156 14.80 4.81 -20.41
N PRO A 157 14.96 5.64 -21.46
CA PRO A 157 15.59 5.23 -22.69
C PRO A 157 17.02 4.76 -22.39
N GLY A 158 17.29 3.46 -22.54
CA GLY A 158 18.58 2.85 -22.23
C GLY A 158 18.64 2.03 -20.94
N ALA A 159 17.65 2.11 -20.05
CA ALA A 159 17.53 1.16 -18.96
C ALA A 159 17.32 -0.25 -19.56
N SER A 160 18.21 -1.18 -19.23
CA SER A 160 17.99 -2.60 -19.50
C SER A 160 16.89 -3.06 -18.58
N GLY A 161 15.65 -3.12 -19.07
CA GLY A 161 14.56 -3.71 -18.32
C GLY A 161 14.87 -5.17 -17.98
N GLU A 162 14.38 -5.65 -16.87
CA GLU A 162 14.43 -7.08 -16.56
C GLU A 162 13.67 -7.86 -17.64
N ARG A 163 14.30 -8.93 -18.11
CA ARG A 163 13.63 -9.87 -19.01
C ARG A 163 12.76 -10.79 -18.19
N VAL A 164 11.46 -10.74 -18.41
CA VAL A 164 10.50 -11.66 -17.81
C VAL A 164 10.10 -12.69 -18.85
N LEU A 165 10.33 -13.96 -18.55
CA LEU A 165 9.86 -15.06 -19.39
C LEU A 165 8.44 -15.42 -18.95
N VAL A 166 7.48 -15.17 -19.84
CA VAL A 166 6.07 -15.53 -19.61
C VAL A 166 5.75 -16.76 -20.48
N SER A 167 5.39 -17.87 -19.86
CA SER A 167 4.93 -19.05 -20.57
C SER A 167 3.41 -19.07 -20.61
N VAL A 168 2.84 -19.04 -21.82
CA VAL A 168 1.39 -19.12 -22.02
C VAL A 168 1.08 -20.47 -22.63
N SER A 169 0.24 -21.27 -21.94
CA SER A 169 -0.21 -22.60 -22.41
C SER A 169 -1.70 -22.57 -22.77
N GLY A 170 -2.13 -23.58 -23.54
CA GLY A 170 -3.54 -23.69 -23.93
C GLY A 170 -3.92 -22.91 -25.18
N LEU A 171 -2.95 -22.40 -25.95
CA LEU A 171 -3.19 -21.79 -27.25
C LEU A 171 -3.49 -22.88 -28.28
N ASN A 172 -4.74 -22.95 -28.73
CA ASN A 172 -5.19 -24.01 -29.66
C ASN A 172 -5.22 -23.57 -31.11
N ASN A 173 -5.17 -22.28 -31.37
CA ASN A 173 -5.25 -21.73 -32.71
C ASN A 173 -4.59 -20.31 -32.78
N PHE A 174 -4.44 -19.80 -33.99
CA PHE A 174 -3.84 -18.50 -34.24
C PHE A 174 -4.61 -17.33 -33.63
N LYS A 175 -5.94 -17.46 -33.44
CA LYS A 175 -6.74 -16.40 -32.80
C LYS A 175 -6.39 -16.28 -31.32
N ASP A 176 -6.13 -17.38 -30.63
CA ASP A 176 -5.73 -17.37 -29.22
C ASP A 176 -4.37 -16.68 -29.09
N PHE A 177 -3.44 -16.93 -30.00
CA PHE A 177 -2.16 -16.24 -30.05
C PHE A 177 -2.34 -14.71 -30.25
N GLN A 178 -3.14 -14.30 -31.23
CA GLN A 178 -3.43 -12.89 -31.46
C GLN A 178 -4.10 -12.20 -30.26
N LEU A 179 -4.95 -12.93 -29.53
CA LEU A 179 -5.57 -12.41 -28.32
C LEU A 179 -4.50 -12.14 -27.24
N VAL A 180 -3.62 -13.10 -26.97
CA VAL A 180 -2.52 -12.92 -26.02
C VAL A 180 -1.61 -11.77 -26.43
N GLU A 181 -1.26 -11.69 -27.70
CA GLU A 181 -0.47 -10.58 -28.24
C GLU A 181 -1.14 -9.23 -27.99
N SER A 182 -2.44 -9.13 -28.28
CA SER A 182 -3.21 -7.91 -28.05
C SER A 182 -3.35 -7.54 -26.58
N GLU A 183 -3.43 -8.51 -25.68
CA GLU A 183 -3.45 -8.23 -24.23
C GLU A 183 -2.09 -7.80 -23.72
N LEU A 184 -1.00 -8.39 -24.21
CA LEU A 184 0.36 -7.95 -23.87
C LEU A 184 0.65 -6.52 -24.37
N ASP A 185 0.09 -6.12 -25.52
CA ASP A 185 0.22 -4.75 -26.04
C ASP A 185 -0.43 -3.70 -25.14
N LYS A 186 -1.40 -4.09 -24.32
CA LYS A 186 -2.05 -3.19 -23.35
C LYS A 186 -1.19 -2.95 -22.11
N ILE A 187 -0.15 -3.75 -21.89
CA ILE A 187 0.73 -3.63 -20.71
C ILE A 187 1.78 -2.58 -20.99
N PHE A 188 1.64 -1.43 -20.35
CA PHE A 188 2.52 -0.25 -20.58
C PHE A 188 3.99 -0.45 -20.22
N ALA A 189 4.28 -1.40 -19.33
CA ALA A 189 5.64 -1.72 -18.88
C ALA A 189 6.44 -2.52 -19.92
N ILE A 190 5.77 -3.12 -20.91
CA ILE A 190 6.44 -3.94 -21.94
C ILE A 190 7.02 -3.03 -23.03
N LYS A 191 8.35 -3.02 -23.15
CA LYS A 191 9.09 -2.21 -24.13
C LYS A 191 9.32 -2.93 -25.45
N SER A 192 9.55 -4.24 -25.40
CA SER A 192 9.76 -5.10 -26.58
C SER A 192 9.40 -6.54 -26.23
N ARG A 193 9.03 -7.32 -27.22
CA ARG A 193 8.68 -8.74 -27.09
C ARG A 193 9.43 -9.55 -28.13
N ASP A 194 9.96 -10.70 -27.70
CA ASP A 194 10.51 -11.73 -28.56
C ASP A 194 9.64 -12.98 -28.39
N PHE A 195 9.07 -13.51 -29.47
CA PHE A 195 8.25 -14.71 -29.48
C PHE A 195 9.03 -15.90 -30.03
#